data_c0558c70a5e965f4da57ddbb89ef40a9
#
_entry.id   c0558c70a5e965f4da57ddbb89ef40a9
#
_cell.length_a   1.000
_cell.length_b   1.000
_cell.length_c   1.000
_cell.angle_alpha   90.00
_cell.angle_beta   90.00
_cell.angle_gamma   90.00
#
_symmetry.space_group_name_H-M   'P 1'
#
loop_
_entity.id
_entity.type
_entity.pdbx_description
1 polymer ?
#
loop_
_entity_poly.entity_id
_entity_poly.type
_entity_poly.pdbx_seq_one_letter_code
_entity_poly.pdbx_strand_id
1 'polypeptide(L)'
;VPDLLRVLIERWRDEPGSTYRTWFLWEERLKNFRSIRRGIAQVVAEIDAGTFGNVYKGSSLETIVGSIAEQRQIFKGADHAFLWKPKLRIPDIYENQDNQRSFGRLLHHCLCCSSEQEILSGIEAIDRRAIKGLGPAVANLLYFLHPTLMPPFNTAIVNGFNAVTGSKVKLGRWDQYLAMRAGMLKINQSYRDLLSNDLGAVAGCLFDIGIGRFSPPPLADEDAARDAWLAELSKTRDAAKKYENILVADRESDRTHTEVQAWLRDLGLALGYKVWVAANDRGRPYNDGMLGAGCLQALPDSINGSSGADSIRLIDVLWVNPDGARVTAAFEVEHTTSIYSGIVRMLDLALSSDLHAADGLFLVAPDAREEEVRAQLRRPAFSRVADLQVRFLPYGELEKHRDAIARFGTGMKGIKAVSRAL
;
A
#
# COMPACT_ATOMS: atom_id res chain seq x y z
N VAL A 1 20.99 -32.57 17.26
CA VAL A 1 20.67 -32.17 15.87
C VAL A 1 20.11 -30.76 15.93
N PRO A 2 20.61 -29.83 15.13
CA PRO A 2 20.07 -28.46 15.11
C PRO A 2 18.61 -28.47 14.65
N ASP A 3 17.79 -27.66 15.32
CA ASP A 3 16.41 -27.43 14.89
C ASP A 3 16.41 -26.58 13.63
N LEU A 4 16.29 -27.21 12.47
CA LEU A 4 16.40 -26.57 11.17
C LEU A 4 15.32 -25.50 10.94
N LEU A 5 14.12 -25.69 11.50
CA LEU A 5 13.07 -24.69 11.38
C LEU A 5 13.38 -23.44 12.22
N ARG A 6 14.02 -23.60 13.39
CA ARG A 6 14.54 -22.48 14.18
C ARG A 6 15.57 -21.70 13.40
N VAL A 7 16.55 -22.38 12.79
CA VAL A 7 17.59 -21.74 11.95
C VAL A 7 16.95 -20.95 10.80
N LEU A 8 15.94 -21.52 10.15
CA LEU A 8 15.21 -20.84 9.09
C LEU A 8 14.50 -19.59 9.58
N ILE A 9 13.78 -19.67 10.70
CA ILE A 9 13.02 -18.55 11.27
C ILE A 9 13.97 -17.43 11.71
N GLU A 10 15.08 -17.74 12.35
CA GLU A 10 16.11 -16.77 12.72
C GLU A 10 16.66 -16.06 11.48
N ARG A 11 17.01 -16.83 10.46
CA ARG A 11 17.48 -16.30 9.20
C ARG A 11 16.44 -15.42 8.49
N TRP A 12 15.18 -15.85 8.46
CA TRP A 12 14.07 -15.10 7.88
C TRP A 12 13.84 -13.77 8.59
N ARG A 13 13.94 -13.75 9.92
CA ARG A 13 13.81 -12.50 10.71
C ARG A 13 14.92 -11.49 10.41
N ASP A 14 16.13 -11.99 10.19
CA ASP A 14 17.30 -11.14 9.94
C ASP A 14 17.41 -10.70 8.48
N GLU A 15 16.71 -11.39 7.56
CA GLU A 15 16.73 -11.09 6.14
C GLU A 15 15.99 -9.79 5.81
N PRO A 16 16.67 -8.77 5.28
CA PRO A 16 16.07 -7.46 5.01
C PRO A 16 14.87 -7.52 4.05
N GLY A 17 14.93 -8.39 3.03
CA GLY A 17 13.86 -8.59 2.04
C GLY A 17 12.73 -9.50 2.51
N SER A 18 12.79 -10.05 3.73
CA SER A 18 11.73 -10.91 4.25
C SER A 18 10.44 -10.13 4.55
N THR A 19 9.30 -10.82 4.49
CA THR A 19 8.01 -10.21 4.90
C THR A 19 8.01 -9.83 6.38
N TYR A 20 8.91 -10.37 7.21
CA TYR A 20 9.08 -9.93 8.59
C TYR A 20 9.52 -8.47 8.65
N ARG A 21 10.59 -8.11 7.92
CA ARG A 21 11.18 -6.77 7.89
C ARG A 21 10.40 -5.79 7.02
N THR A 22 9.89 -6.24 5.91
CA THR A 22 9.25 -5.38 4.89
C THR A 22 7.76 -5.16 5.14
N TRP A 23 7.13 -5.94 6.00
CA TRP A 23 5.70 -5.87 6.26
C TRP A 23 5.33 -6.06 7.73
N PHE A 24 5.77 -7.17 8.38
CA PHE A 24 5.24 -7.55 9.70
C PHE A 24 5.60 -6.54 10.79
N LEU A 25 6.83 -6.01 10.81
CA LEU A 25 7.30 -5.04 11.81
C LEU A 25 6.74 -3.61 11.63
N TRP A 26 6.03 -3.35 10.55
CA TRP A 26 5.57 -2.00 10.26
C TRP A 26 4.28 -1.65 11.00
N GLU A 27 4.28 -0.52 11.68
CA GLU A 27 3.10 -0.03 12.42
C GLU A 27 1.92 0.31 11.51
N GLU A 28 2.17 0.68 10.25
CA GLU A 28 1.15 0.97 9.24
C GLU A 28 0.19 -0.20 9.06
N ARG A 29 0.68 -1.43 9.19
CA ARG A 29 -0.12 -2.64 9.19
C ARG A 29 -1.22 -2.61 10.26
N LEU A 30 -0.92 -2.08 11.45
CA LEU A 30 -1.85 -2.02 12.58
C LEU A 30 -2.94 -0.95 12.39
N LYS A 31 -2.68 0.10 11.61
CA LYS A 31 -3.69 1.12 11.29
C LYS A 31 -4.88 0.51 10.55
N ASN A 32 -4.63 -0.45 9.66
CA ASN A 32 -5.67 -1.12 8.89
C ASN A 32 -6.55 -2.03 9.74
N PHE A 33 -6.07 -2.60 10.85
CA PHE A 33 -6.91 -3.42 11.74
C PHE A 33 -8.15 -2.67 12.23
N ARG A 34 -7.98 -1.41 12.67
CA ARG A 34 -9.10 -0.58 13.14
C ARG A 34 -10.07 -0.22 12.01
N SER A 35 -9.56 0.07 10.84
CA SER A 35 -10.38 0.40 9.68
C SER A 35 -11.19 -0.81 9.21
N ILE A 36 -10.55 -1.97 9.09
CA ILE A 36 -11.19 -3.23 8.68
C ILE A 36 -12.23 -3.66 9.72
N ARG A 37 -11.91 -3.58 11.03
CA ARG A 37 -12.87 -3.90 12.09
C ARG A 37 -14.12 -3.01 12.01
N ARG A 38 -13.98 -1.71 11.78
CA ARG A 38 -15.12 -0.81 11.58
C ARG A 38 -15.92 -1.15 10.34
N GLY A 39 -15.24 -1.48 9.24
CA GLY A 39 -15.91 -1.92 8.02
C GLY A 39 -16.70 -3.21 8.21
N ILE A 40 -16.15 -4.20 8.94
CA ILE A 40 -16.88 -5.44 9.27
C ILE A 40 -18.12 -5.13 10.11
N ALA A 41 -18.03 -4.24 11.10
CA ALA A 41 -19.17 -3.81 11.89
C ALA A 41 -20.25 -3.12 11.02
N GLN A 42 -19.85 -2.34 10.03
CA GLN A 42 -20.77 -1.75 9.06
C GLN A 42 -21.48 -2.82 8.21
N VAL A 43 -20.75 -3.82 7.68
CA VAL A 43 -21.36 -4.95 6.95
C VAL A 43 -22.43 -5.65 7.79
N VAL A 44 -22.13 -5.92 9.08
CA VAL A 44 -23.08 -6.53 10.00
C VAL A 44 -24.31 -5.66 10.16
N ALA A 45 -24.15 -4.37 10.45
CA ALA A 45 -25.26 -3.44 10.62
C ALA A 45 -26.15 -3.32 9.36
N GLU A 46 -25.54 -3.29 8.17
CA GLU A 46 -26.27 -3.25 6.90
C GLU A 46 -27.06 -4.54 6.63
N ILE A 47 -26.49 -5.72 6.98
CA ILE A 47 -27.19 -7.00 6.85
C ILE A 47 -28.36 -7.06 7.83
N ASP A 48 -28.17 -6.65 9.07
CA ASP A 48 -29.21 -6.65 10.10
C ASP A 48 -30.36 -5.68 9.76
N ALA A 49 -30.01 -4.52 9.17
CA ALA A 49 -30.99 -3.54 8.69
C ALA A 49 -31.63 -3.91 7.33
N GLY A 50 -31.13 -4.96 6.65
CA GLY A 50 -31.59 -5.33 5.31
C GLY A 50 -31.17 -4.35 4.19
N THR A 51 -30.13 -3.55 4.42
CA THR A 51 -29.63 -2.51 3.49
C THR A 51 -28.33 -2.91 2.79
N PHE A 52 -27.75 -4.07 3.08
CA PHE A 52 -26.51 -4.55 2.48
C PHE A 52 -26.57 -4.71 0.95
N GLY A 53 -27.77 -4.90 0.41
CA GLY A 53 -27.99 -5.07 -1.02
C GLY A 53 -27.74 -6.51 -1.51
N ASN A 54 -27.74 -6.66 -2.83
CA ASN A 54 -27.67 -7.96 -3.51
C ASN A 54 -26.51 -8.07 -4.51
N VAL A 55 -25.56 -7.16 -4.46
CA VAL A 55 -24.37 -7.15 -5.35
C VAL A 55 -23.11 -6.82 -4.57
N TYR A 56 -21.99 -7.42 -4.99
CA TYR A 56 -20.68 -7.12 -4.38
C TYR A 56 -20.20 -5.72 -4.71
N LYS A 57 -20.37 -5.28 -5.95
CA LYS A 57 -19.83 -3.99 -6.42
C LYS A 57 -20.55 -2.83 -5.74
N GLY A 58 -19.80 -1.99 -5.07
CA GLY A 58 -20.30 -0.86 -4.29
C GLY A 58 -20.74 -1.23 -2.86
N SER A 59 -20.63 -2.49 -2.44
CA SER A 59 -20.96 -2.91 -1.07
C SER A 59 -19.89 -2.50 -0.07
N SER A 60 -20.26 -2.42 1.21
CA SER A 60 -19.33 -2.24 2.32
C SER A 60 -18.29 -3.36 2.41
N LEU A 61 -18.63 -4.59 1.97
CA LEU A 61 -17.69 -5.70 1.90
C LEU A 61 -16.61 -5.48 0.82
N GLU A 62 -16.96 -4.91 -0.34
CA GLU A 62 -15.96 -4.51 -1.34
C GLU A 62 -14.99 -3.48 -0.78
N THR A 63 -15.48 -2.52 -0.01
CA THR A 63 -14.65 -1.51 0.64
C THR A 63 -13.63 -2.16 1.59
N ILE A 64 -14.04 -3.14 2.41
CA ILE A 64 -13.12 -3.86 3.30
C ILE A 64 -12.07 -4.62 2.49
N VAL A 65 -12.48 -5.36 1.46
CA VAL A 65 -11.58 -6.12 0.59
C VAL A 65 -10.61 -5.17 -0.14
N GLY A 66 -11.09 -3.99 -0.52
CA GLY A 66 -10.28 -2.89 -1.04
C GLY A 66 -9.21 -2.46 -0.03
N SER A 67 -9.61 -2.15 1.20
CA SER A 67 -8.69 -1.74 2.27
C SER A 67 -7.62 -2.81 2.60
N ILE A 68 -7.97 -4.10 2.54
CA ILE A 68 -6.97 -5.18 2.65
C ILE A 68 -5.98 -5.14 1.48
N ALA A 69 -6.46 -4.91 0.26
CA ALA A 69 -5.62 -4.88 -0.94
C ALA A 69 -4.80 -3.58 -1.06
N GLU A 70 -5.25 -2.47 -0.45
CA GLU A 70 -4.52 -1.19 -0.40
C GLU A 70 -3.19 -1.30 0.36
N GLN A 71 -2.99 -2.30 1.19
CA GLN A 71 -1.69 -2.60 1.78
C GLN A 71 -0.59 -2.70 0.72
N ARG A 72 -0.93 -3.09 -0.51
CA ARG A 72 -0.01 -3.08 -1.65
C ARG A 72 0.57 -1.68 -1.96
N GLN A 73 -0.16 -0.61 -1.69
CA GLN A 73 0.32 0.77 -1.91
C GLN A 73 1.22 1.24 -0.77
N ILE A 74 0.92 0.80 0.46
CA ILE A 74 1.70 1.11 1.67
C ILE A 74 3.03 0.38 1.65
N PHE A 75 3.04 -0.90 1.22
CA PHE A 75 4.20 -1.79 1.19
C PHE A 75 4.69 -2.00 -0.25
N LYS A 76 4.88 -0.93 -1.00
CA LYS A 76 5.37 -0.98 -2.39
C LYS A 76 6.65 -1.82 -2.50
N GLY A 77 6.71 -2.67 -3.51
CA GLY A 77 7.85 -3.51 -3.78
C GLY A 77 8.03 -4.71 -2.84
N ALA A 78 7.23 -4.85 -1.78
CA ALA A 78 7.26 -5.99 -0.87
C ALA A 78 6.12 -6.96 -1.18
N ASP A 79 6.44 -8.23 -1.43
CA ASP A 79 5.46 -9.29 -1.40
C ASP A 79 5.05 -9.57 0.05
N HIS A 80 3.77 -9.76 0.30
CA HIS A 80 3.25 -10.10 1.62
C HIS A 80 1.92 -10.87 1.54
N ALA A 81 1.49 -11.43 2.66
CA ALA A 81 0.32 -12.30 2.75
C ALA A 81 -0.99 -11.70 2.23
N PHE A 82 -1.12 -10.37 2.16
CA PHE A 82 -2.33 -9.65 1.72
C PHE A 82 -2.19 -8.93 0.38
N LEU A 83 -1.19 -9.28 -0.43
CA LEU A 83 -1.09 -8.80 -1.81
C LEU A 83 -2.32 -9.15 -2.65
N TRP A 84 -3.04 -10.22 -2.31
CA TRP A 84 -4.21 -10.70 -3.03
C TRP A 84 -5.50 -10.36 -2.32
N LYS A 85 -6.49 -9.96 -3.12
CA LYS A 85 -7.85 -9.73 -2.62
C LYS A 85 -8.48 -11.05 -2.19
N PRO A 86 -9.07 -11.15 -0.99
CA PRO A 86 -9.93 -12.28 -0.63
C PRO A 86 -11.05 -12.47 -1.66
N LYS A 87 -11.29 -13.72 -2.05
CA LYS A 87 -12.33 -14.04 -3.05
C LYS A 87 -13.73 -14.03 -2.40
N LEU A 88 -14.25 -12.84 -2.14
CA LEU A 88 -15.57 -12.64 -1.51
C LEU A 88 -16.61 -12.00 -2.44
N ARG A 89 -16.33 -11.88 -3.74
CA ARG A 89 -17.25 -11.29 -4.73
C ARG A 89 -18.25 -12.28 -5.34
N ILE A 90 -18.06 -13.58 -5.12
CA ILE A 90 -18.84 -14.65 -5.75
C ILE A 90 -19.63 -15.56 -4.80
N PRO A 91 -19.59 -15.38 -3.45
CA PRO A 91 -20.43 -16.18 -2.56
C PRO A 91 -21.91 -15.91 -2.78
N ASP A 92 -22.73 -16.95 -2.58
CA ASP A 92 -24.19 -16.86 -2.63
C ASP A 92 -24.79 -16.21 -1.37
N ILE A 93 -24.23 -15.05 -1.03
CA ILE A 93 -24.73 -14.13 0.02
C ILE A 93 -25.42 -12.91 -0.59
N TYR A 94 -25.25 -12.68 -1.89
CA TYR A 94 -25.84 -11.53 -2.57
C TYR A 94 -27.23 -11.83 -3.12
N GLU A 95 -27.47 -13.07 -3.54
CA GLU A 95 -28.74 -13.49 -4.13
C GLU A 95 -29.66 -14.18 -3.11
N ASN A 96 -29.10 -14.69 -2.02
CA ASN A 96 -29.84 -15.42 -0.98
C ASN A 96 -29.75 -14.71 0.37
N GLN A 97 -30.88 -14.14 0.82
CA GLN A 97 -30.96 -13.39 2.08
C GLN A 97 -30.68 -14.24 3.34
N ASP A 98 -31.05 -15.54 3.35
CA ASP A 98 -30.77 -16.39 4.51
C ASP A 98 -29.29 -16.72 4.62
N ASN A 99 -28.60 -16.87 3.48
CA ASN A 99 -27.15 -16.98 3.44
C ASN A 99 -26.48 -15.69 3.87
N GLN A 100 -26.99 -14.54 3.41
CA GLN A 100 -26.51 -13.23 3.82
C GLN A 100 -26.62 -13.03 5.34
N ARG A 101 -27.79 -13.33 5.94
CA ARG A 101 -27.99 -13.27 7.39
C ARG A 101 -27.08 -14.24 8.15
N SER A 102 -26.82 -15.41 7.59
CA SER A 102 -25.91 -16.39 8.21
C SER A 102 -24.46 -15.91 8.18
N PHE A 103 -24.04 -15.26 7.10
CA PHE A 103 -22.74 -14.59 7.00
C PHE A 103 -22.63 -13.42 7.97
N GLY A 104 -23.67 -12.58 8.05
CA GLY A 104 -23.74 -11.47 9.02
C GLY A 104 -23.62 -11.95 10.47
N ARG A 105 -24.32 -13.05 10.82
CA ARG A 105 -24.19 -13.68 12.16
C ARG A 105 -22.78 -14.17 12.46
N LEU A 106 -22.08 -14.81 11.50
CA LEU A 106 -20.68 -15.16 11.69
C LEU A 106 -19.82 -13.93 11.99
N LEU A 107 -19.94 -12.87 11.19
CA LEU A 107 -19.16 -11.66 11.39
C LEU A 107 -19.49 -10.98 12.73
N HIS A 108 -20.76 -10.88 13.06
CA HIS A 108 -21.22 -10.32 14.35
C HIS A 108 -20.65 -11.13 15.52
N HIS A 109 -20.80 -12.44 15.45
CA HIS A 109 -20.27 -13.35 16.47
C HIS A 109 -18.75 -13.14 16.65
N CYS A 110 -17.98 -13.11 15.56
CA CYS A 110 -16.54 -12.87 15.61
C CYS A 110 -16.15 -11.46 16.04
N LEU A 111 -16.98 -10.45 15.84
CA LEU A 111 -16.77 -9.09 16.37
C LEU A 111 -16.89 -9.03 17.91
N CYS A 112 -17.79 -9.82 18.48
CA CYS A 112 -18.18 -9.78 19.88
C CYS A 112 -17.51 -10.85 20.72
N CYS A 113 -17.15 -12.00 20.15
CA CYS A 113 -16.52 -13.11 20.88
C CYS A 113 -15.08 -12.80 21.31
N SER A 114 -14.66 -13.43 22.38
CA SER A 114 -13.32 -13.31 22.96
C SER A 114 -12.59 -14.65 23.07
N SER A 115 -13.28 -15.77 22.85
CA SER A 115 -12.73 -17.11 23.00
C SER A 115 -12.55 -17.82 21.66
N GLU A 116 -11.53 -18.67 21.61
CA GLU A 116 -11.27 -19.54 20.47
C GLU A 116 -12.47 -20.45 20.16
N GLN A 117 -13.07 -21.02 21.20
CA GLN A 117 -14.19 -21.94 21.05
C GLN A 117 -15.41 -21.30 20.39
N GLU A 118 -15.69 -20.04 20.76
CA GLU A 118 -16.78 -19.29 20.13
C GLU A 118 -16.53 -19.04 18.65
N ILE A 119 -15.30 -18.66 18.26
CA ILE A 119 -14.93 -18.45 16.86
C ILE A 119 -15.10 -19.74 16.06
N LEU A 120 -14.58 -20.86 16.59
CA LEU A 120 -14.66 -22.16 15.92
C LEU A 120 -16.11 -22.63 15.78
N SER A 121 -16.97 -22.43 16.79
CA SER A 121 -18.40 -22.76 16.69
C SER A 121 -19.11 -21.94 15.63
N GLY A 122 -18.75 -20.67 15.47
CA GLY A 122 -19.25 -19.82 14.39
C GLY A 122 -18.84 -20.32 13.00
N ILE A 123 -17.59 -20.75 12.86
CA ILE A 123 -17.08 -21.35 11.60
C ILE A 123 -17.81 -22.66 11.28
N GLU A 124 -18.01 -23.53 12.27
CA GLU A 124 -18.76 -24.77 12.07
C GLU A 124 -20.20 -24.51 11.66
N ALA A 125 -20.83 -23.50 12.23
CA ALA A 125 -22.19 -23.13 11.88
C ALA A 125 -22.31 -22.64 10.43
N ILE A 126 -21.34 -21.87 9.93
CA ILE A 126 -21.36 -21.40 8.54
C ILE A 126 -20.95 -22.50 7.56
N ASP A 127 -20.03 -23.39 7.93
CA ASP A 127 -19.61 -24.53 7.10
C ASP A 127 -20.77 -25.48 6.86
N ARG A 128 -21.55 -25.81 7.90
CA ARG A 128 -22.77 -26.65 7.80
C ARG A 128 -23.82 -26.06 6.84
N ARG A 129 -23.82 -24.77 6.63
CA ARG A 129 -24.73 -24.11 5.66
C ARG A 129 -24.35 -24.39 4.21
N ALA A 130 -23.11 -24.80 3.96
CA ALA A 130 -22.58 -25.11 2.61
C ALA A 130 -22.87 -24.00 1.59
N ILE A 131 -22.71 -22.73 1.99
CA ILE A 131 -23.01 -21.58 1.13
C ILE A 131 -22.06 -21.60 -0.06
N LYS A 132 -22.61 -21.66 -1.27
CA LYS A 132 -21.83 -21.71 -2.50
C LYS A 132 -20.88 -20.51 -2.61
N GLY A 133 -19.60 -20.79 -2.85
CA GLY A 133 -18.56 -19.77 -3.01
C GLY A 133 -18.07 -19.11 -1.71
N LEU A 134 -18.72 -19.35 -0.56
CA LEU A 134 -18.30 -18.90 0.74
C LEU A 134 -17.47 -19.99 1.43
N GLY A 135 -16.17 -19.80 1.47
CA GLY A 135 -15.23 -20.74 2.09
C GLY A 135 -14.20 -20.00 2.94
N PRO A 136 -13.05 -20.63 3.20
CA PRO A 136 -12.01 -20.09 4.09
C PRO A 136 -11.42 -18.73 3.71
N ALA A 137 -11.77 -18.18 2.54
CA ALA A 137 -11.41 -16.79 2.20
C ALA A 137 -11.90 -15.77 3.25
N VAL A 138 -12.99 -16.10 3.98
CA VAL A 138 -13.50 -15.31 5.12
C VAL A 138 -12.49 -15.26 6.26
N ALA A 139 -11.65 -16.27 6.45
CA ALA A 139 -10.63 -16.30 7.50
C ALA A 139 -9.67 -15.10 7.40
N ASN A 140 -9.47 -14.53 6.19
CA ASN A 140 -8.70 -13.31 6.04
C ASN A 140 -9.35 -12.10 6.72
N LEU A 141 -10.67 -12.04 6.83
CA LEU A 141 -11.37 -11.03 7.62
C LEU A 141 -11.22 -11.34 9.12
N LEU A 142 -11.32 -12.61 9.49
CA LEU A 142 -11.22 -13.07 10.88
C LEU A 142 -9.83 -12.82 11.46
N TYR A 143 -8.78 -12.87 10.65
CA TYR A 143 -7.43 -12.49 11.06
C TYR A 143 -7.39 -11.06 11.60
N PHE A 144 -8.03 -10.10 10.96
CA PHE A 144 -8.06 -8.71 11.44
C PHE A 144 -8.89 -8.50 12.71
N LEU A 145 -9.75 -9.45 13.05
CA LEU A 145 -10.50 -9.46 14.31
C LEU A 145 -9.72 -10.17 15.43
N HIS A 146 -9.07 -11.29 15.10
CA HIS A 146 -8.42 -12.19 16.04
C HIS A 146 -7.04 -12.65 15.53
N PRO A 147 -6.06 -11.73 15.44
CA PRO A 147 -4.75 -12.05 14.86
C PRO A 147 -3.95 -13.10 15.66
N THR A 148 -4.29 -13.32 16.92
CA THR A 148 -3.66 -14.34 17.79
C THR A 148 -4.29 -15.71 17.65
N LEU A 149 -5.45 -15.83 17.01
CA LEU A 149 -6.22 -17.07 16.92
C LEU A 149 -6.46 -17.52 15.48
N MET A 150 -6.55 -16.58 14.54
CA MET A 150 -6.94 -16.84 13.15
C MET A 150 -5.85 -16.36 12.19
N PRO A 151 -5.04 -17.28 11.61
CA PRO A 151 -4.03 -16.89 10.63
C PRO A 151 -4.66 -16.48 9.29
N PRO A 152 -3.99 -15.61 8.51
CA PRO A 152 -4.38 -15.36 7.13
C PRO A 152 -4.20 -16.61 6.27
N PHE A 153 -4.89 -16.64 5.13
CA PHE A 153 -5.01 -17.82 4.31
C PHE A 153 -4.96 -17.49 2.81
N ASN A 154 -3.96 -18.03 2.12
CA ASN A 154 -3.83 -17.95 0.66
C ASN A 154 -2.98 -19.11 0.12
N THR A 155 -2.83 -19.19 -1.20
CA THR A 155 -2.11 -20.28 -1.87
C THR A 155 -0.65 -20.37 -1.42
N ALA A 156 0.05 -19.25 -1.29
CA ALA A 156 1.45 -19.24 -0.89
C ALA A 156 1.64 -19.73 0.55
N ILE A 157 0.80 -19.26 1.48
CA ILE A 157 0.84 -19.71 2.87
C ILE A 157 0.60 -21.23 2.97
N VAL A 158 -0.39 -21.75 2.21
CA VAL A 158 -0.67 -23.20 2.18
C VAL A 158 0.51 -23.98 1.61
N ASN A 159 1.12 -23.50 0.51
CA ASN A 159 2.30 -24.14 -0.07
C ASN A 159 3.47 -24.16 0.91
N GLY A 160 3.76 -23.06 1.58
CA GLY A 160 4.82 -22.99 2.59
C GLY A 160 4.55 -23.88 3.79
N PHE A 161 3.29 -23.91 4.28
CA PHE A 161 2.87 -24.81 5.35
C PHE A 161 3.09 -26.28 4.98
N ASN A 162 2.64 -26.68 3.79
CA ASN A 162 2.81 -28.04 3.31
C ASN A 162 4.29 -28.42 3.16
N ALA A 163 5.11 -27.49 2.64
CA ALA A 163 6.54 -27.71 2.46
C ALA A 163 7.28 -27.89 3.80
N VAL A 164 6.93 -27.14 4.83
CA VAL A 164 7.57 -27.20 6.14
C VAL A 164 7.11 -28.42 6.97
N THR A 165 5.82 -28.79 6.83
CA THR A 165 5.20 -29.83 7.69
C THR A 165 5.05 -31.18 7.03
N GLY A 166 5.30 -31.29 5.72
CA GLY A 166 4.97 -32.50 4.94
C GLY A 166 3.47 -32.74 4.76
N SER A 167 2.63 -31.78 5.15
CA SER A 167 1.19 -31.87 5.03
C SER A 167 0.73 -31.75 3.58
N LYS A 168 -0.55 -32.09 3.33
CA LYS A 168 -1.18 -31.98 2.00
C LYS A 168 -2.48 -31.17 2.06
N VAL A 169 -2.45 -30.08 2.83
CA VAL A 169 -3.60 -29.17 2.96
C VAL A 169 -3.92 -28.58 1.59
N LYS A 170 -5.22 -28.47 1.30
CA LYS A 170 -5.75 -27.86 0.07
C LYS A 170 -6.64 -26.67 0.39
N LEU A 171 -6.65 -25.69 -0.53
CA LEU A 171 -7.56 -24.56 -0.46
C LEU A 171 -9.04 -24.99 -0.68
N GLY A 172 -9.97 -24.22 -0.16
CA GLY A 172 -11.39 -24.29 -0.51
C GLY A 172 -12.30 -24.96 0.52
N ARG A 173 -11.77 -25.62 1.55
CA ARG A 173 -12.57 -26.28 2.59
C ARG A 173 -12.15 -25.83 3.99
N TRP A 174 -13.12 -25.64 4.87
CA TRP A 174 -12.90 -25.19 6.24
C TRP A 174 -12.12 -26.21 7.08
N ASP A 175 -12.39 -27.51 6.91
CA ASP A 175 -11.63 -28.56 7.60
C ASP A 175 -10.14 -28.49 7.29
N GLN A 176 -9.77 -28.21 6.05
CA GLN A 176 -8.38 -28.03 5.62
C GLN A 176 -7.76 -26.76 6.20
N TYR A 177 -8.51 -25.67 6.23
CA TYR A 177 -8.07 -24.44 6.88
C TYR A 177 -7.85 -24.63 8.39
N LEU A 178 -8.78 -25.30 9.08
CA LEU A 178 -8.67 -25.55 10.51
C LEU A 178 -7.50 -26.48 10.85
N ALA A 179 -7.22 -27.50 10.01
CA ALA A 179 -6.04 -28.34 10.15
C ALA A 179 -4.73 -27.52 10.00
N MET A 180 -4.65 -26.67 8.99
CA MET A 180 -3.51 -25.75 8.81
C MET A 180 -3.39 -24.80 10.00
N ARG A 181 -4.49 -24.18 10.43
CA ARG A 181 -4.53 -23.29 11.59
C ARG A 181 -3.95 -23.94 12.83
N ALA A 182 -4.37 -25.17 13.14
CA ALA A 182 -3.84 -25.92 14.28
C ALA A 182 -2.33 -26.15 14.18
N GLY A 183 -1.83 -26.49 12.99
CA GLY A 183 -0.40 -26.63 12.72
C GLY A 183 0.36 -25.31 12.86
N MET A 184 -0.18 -24.21 12.34
CA MET A 184 0.43 -22.88 12.48
C MET A 184 0.49 -22.41 13.94
N LEU A 185 -0.56 -22.65 14.73
CA LEU A 185 -0.56 -22.37 16.16
C LEU A 185 0.54 -23.18 16.89
N LYS A 186 0.70 -24.45 16.54
CA LYS A 186 1.77 -25.29 17.09
C LYS A 186 3.15 -24.76 16.74
N ILE A 187 3.41 -24.40 15.47
CA ILE A 187 4.67 -23.78 15.04
C ILE A 187 4.89 -22.47 15.81
N ASN A 188 3.88 -21.60 15.85
CA ASN A 188 3.98 -20.32 16.54
C ASN A 188 4.30 -20.48 18.04
N GLN A 189 3.71 -21.48 18.69
CA GLN A 189 3.98 -21.78 20.10
C GLN A 189 5.39 -22.31 20.31
N SER A 190 5.88 -23.22 19.45
CA SER A 190 7.23 -23.79 19.52
C SER A 190 8.33 -22.77 19.34
N TYR A 191 8.10 -21.72 18.54
CA TYR A 191 9.07 -20.66 18.22
C TYR A 191 8.60 -19.28 18.69
N ARG A 192 7.88 -19.21 19.81
CA ARG A 192 7.29 -17.99 20.32
C ARG A 192 8.31 -16.91 20.69
N ASP A 193 9.51 -17.32 21.06
CA ASP A 193 10.66 -16.45 21.33
C ASP A 193 11.17 -15.74 20.06
N LEU A 194 10.95 -16.33 18.89
CA LEU A 194 11.33 -15.77 17.59
C LEU A 194 10.17 -15.11 16.84
N LEU A 195 8.96 -15.62 17.03
CA LEU A 195 7.74 -15.14 16.39
C LEU A 195 6.95 -14.20 17.32
N SER A 196 5.74 -13.87 16.96
CA SER A 196 4.84 -13.00 17.72
C SER A 196 3.60 -13.77 18.17
N ASN A 197 2.83 -13.20 19.11
CA ASN A 197 1.47 -13.68 19.36
C ASN A 197 0.55 -13.47 18.13
N ASP A 198 0.84 -12.49 17.31
CA ASP A 198 0.17 -12.25 16.04
C ASP A 198 0.62 -13.28 15.01
N LEU A 199 -0.31 -14.12 14.57
CA LEU A 199 -0.08 -15.20 13.60
C LEU A 199 0.31 -14.69 12.21
N GLY A 200 0.28 -13.37 11.98
CA GLY A 200 0.86 -12.75 10.81
C GLY A 200 2.35 -13.00 10.67
N ALA A 201 3.11 -13.17 11.78
CA ALA A 201 4.53 -13.50 11.73
C ALA A 201 4.76 -14.89 11.14
N VAL A 202 4.13 -15.93 11.70
CA VAL A 202 4.27 -17.29 11.16
C VAL A 202 3.71 -17.39 9.75
N ALA A 203 2.60 -16.70 9.46
CA ALA A 203 2.04 -16.66 8.12
C ALA A 203 2.97 -15.99 7.11
N GLY A 204 3.67 -14.93 7.50
CA GLY A 204 4.68 -14.26 6.67
C GLY A 204 5.88 -15.18 6.36
N CYS A 205 6.36 -15.93 7.34
CA CYS A 205 7.42 -16.92 7.14
C CYS A 205 6.98 -18.00 6.13
N LEU A 206 5.81 -18.59 6.33
CA LEU A 206 5.25 -19.60 5.43
C LEU A 206 4.95 -19.03 4.04
N PHE A 207 4.52 -17.77 3.97
CA PHE A 207 4.33 -17.08 2.70
C PHE A 207 5.63 -16.96 1.91
N ASP A 208 6.72 -16.51 2.54
CA ASP A 208 8.02 -16.35 1.89
C ASP A 208 8.60 -17.70 1.43
N ILE A 209 8.34 -18.78 2.18
CA ILE A 209 8.68 -20.14 1.74
C ILE A 209 7.80 -20.53 0.53
N GLY A 210 6.50 -20.28 0.61
CA GLY A 210 5.54 -20.70 -0.41
C GLY A 210 5.68 -20.00 -1.76
N ILE A 211 6.29 -18.80 -1.79
CA ILE A 211 6.68 -18.10 -3.04
C ILE A 211 8.11 -18.43 -3.50
N GLY A 212 8.83 -19.30 -2.76
CA GLY A 212 10.17 -19.71 -3.11
C GLY A 212 11.29 -18.73 -2.71
N ARG A 213 11.01 -17.73 -1.85
CA ARG A 213 12.03 -16.80 -1.34
C ARG A 213 13.00 -17.50 -0.39
N PHE A 214 12.52 -18.47 0.36
CA PHE A 214 13.32 -19.35 1.22
C PHE A 214 13.01 -20.80 0.90
N SER A 215 14.06 -21.62 0.79
CA SER A 215 13.90 -23.06 0.67
C SER A 215 13.46 -23.66 2.00
N PRO A 216 12.40 -24.52 2.03
CA PRO A 216 12.01 -25.19 3.24
C PRO A 216 13.09 -26.12 3.76
N PRO A 217 13.21 -26.35 5.08
CA PRO A 217 14.14 -27.34 5.59
C PRO A 217 13.78 -28.75 5.10
N PRO A 218 14.77 -29.62 4.84
CA PRO A 218 14.49 -30.99 4.43
C PRO A 218 13.68 -31.73 5.50
N LEU A 219 12.68 -32.48 5.07
CA LEU A 219 11.84 -33.30 5.95
C LEU A 219 12.53 -34.62 6.35
N ALA A 220 13.49 -35.08 5.54
CA ALA A 220 14.29 -36.25 5.82
C ALA A 220 15.52 -35.88 6.66
N ASP A 221 15.81 -36.70 7.66
CA ASP A 221 16.97 -36.51 8.56
C ASP A 221 18.25 -37.12 7.93
N GLU A 222 18.57 -36.64 6.71
CA GLU A 222 19.79 -37.00 5.98
C GLU A 222 20.82 -35.90 6.13
N ASP A 223 22.00 -36.20 6.67
CA ASP A 223 23.07 -35.25 6.93
C ASP A 223 23.46 -34.46 5.65
N ALA A 224 23.57 -35.15 4.50
CA ALA A 224 23.92 -34.52 3.22
C ALA A 224 22.87 -33.50 2.74
N ALA A 225 21.57 -33.81 2.89
CA ALA A 225 20.48 -32.92 2.53
C ALA A 225 20.45 -31.68 3.45
N ARG A 226 20.70 -31.88 4.74
CA ARG A 226 20.81 -30.81 5.72
C ARG A 226 21.96 -29.86 5.43
N ASP A 227 23.16 -30.40 5.18
CA ASP A 227 24.37 -29.61 4.91
C ASP A 227 24.25 -28.83 3.61
N ALA A 228 23.67 -29.45 2.55
CA ALA A 228 23.36 -28.77 1.30
C ALA A 228 22.37 -27.62 1.50
N TRP A 229 21.32 -27.83 2.29
CA TRP A 229 20.33 -26.79 2.59
C TRP A 229 20.92 -25.63 3.41
N LEU A 230 21.75 -25.90 4.41
CA LEU A 230 22.45 -24.89 5.20
C LEU A 230 23.42 -24.06 4.32
N ALA A 231 24.11 -24.71 3.39
CA ALA A 231 25.00 -24.04 2.42
C ALA A 231 24.20 -23.13 1.46
N GLU A 232 23.03 -23.56 1.00
CA GLU A 232 22.13 -22.74 0.17
C GLU A 232 21.60 -21.53 0.94
N LEU A 233 21.17 -21.73 2.20
CA LEU A 233 20.66 -20.68 3.07
C LEU A 233 21.72 -19.59 3.32
N SER A 234 23.02 -19.96 3.32
CA SER A 234 24.11 -18.99 3.48
C SER A 234 24.36 -18.15 2.22
N LYS A 235 24.16 -18.71 1.02
CA LYS A 235 24.38 -18.01 -0.28
C LYS A 235 23.34 -16.93 -0.55
N THR A 236 22.12 -17.08 -0.07
CA THR A 236 21.04 -16.08 -0.25
C THR A 236 21.33 -14.76 0.50
N ARG A 237 22.30 -14.74 1.42
CA ARG A 237 22.67 -13.57 2.22
C ARG A 237 23.22 -12.40 1.37
N ASP A 238 23.96 -12.68 0.33
CA ASP A 238 24.64 -11.65 -0.48
C ASP A 238 23.68 -10.99 -1.49
N ALA A 239 22.71 -11.74 -1.99
CA ALA A 239 21.66 -11.23 -2.87
C ALA A 239 20.69 -10.29 -2.11
N ALA A 240 20.42 -10.59 -0.85
CA ALA A 240 19.50 -9.84 -0.03
C ALA A 240 20.01 -8.45 0.38
N LYS A 241 21.32 -8.31 0.65
CA LYS A 241 21.93 -7.00 0.91
C LYS A 241 21.77 -6.01 -0.23
N LYS A 242 21.80 -6.50 -1.47
CA LYS A 242 21.58 -5.66 -2.65
C LYS A 242 20.14 -5.19 -2.75
N TYR A 243 19.17 -6.04 -2.36
CA TYR A 243 17.76 -5.72 -2.38
C TYR A 243 17.36 -4.73 -1.26
N GLU A 244 17.99 -4.84 -0.07
CA GLU A 244 17.81 -3.90 1.04
C GLU A 244 18.15 -2.46 0.64
N ASN A 245 19.29 -2.27 -0.02
CA ASN A 245 19.72 -0.95 -0.47
C ASN A 245 18.71 -0.32 -1.45
N ILE A 246 18.05 -1.13 -2.29
CA ILE A 246 17.02 -0.66 -3.21
C ILE A 246 15.74 -0.26 -2.43
N LEU A 247 15.29 -1.09 -1.49
CA LEU A 247 14.09 -0.80 -0.70
C LEU A 247 14.26 0.41 0.23
N VAL A 248 15.45 0.57 0.83
CA VAL A 248 15.77 1.74 1.65
C VAL A 248 15.78 3.00 0.79
N ALA A 249 16.41 2.94 -0.38
CA ALA A 249 16.45 4.06 -1.33
C ALA A 249 15.04 4.45 -1.82
N ASP A 250 14.16 3.47 -2.12
CA ASP A 250 12.79 3.73 -2.54
C ASP A 250 11.95 4.38 -1.42
N ARG A 251 12.20 4.01 -0.16
CA ARG A 251 11.51 4.60 1.01
C ARG A 251 11.95 6.02 1.30
N GLU A 252 13.26 6.26 1.25
CA GLU A 252 13.81 7.60 1.39
C GLU A 252 13.32 8.50 0.26
N SER A 253 13.20 7.95 -0.94
CA SER A 253 12.62 8.62 -2.10
C SER A 253 11.16 9.00 -1.88
N ASP A 254 10.31 8.08 -1.43
CA ASP A 254 8.89 8.35 -1.16
C ASP A 254 8.69 9.36 -0.01
N ARG A 255 9.55 9.30 1.02
CA ARG A 255 9.54 10.27 2.11
C ARG A 255 9.94 11.65 1.63
N THR A 256 11.02 11.75 0.87
CA THR A 256 11.53 13.01 0.32
C THR A 256 10.52 13.60 -0.65
N HIS A 257 9.88 12.79 -1.50
CA HIS A 257 8.83 13.24 -2.40
C HIS A 257 7.66 13.90 -1.64
N THR A 258 7.14 13.22 -0.61
CA THR A 258 6.06 13.75 0.24
C THR A 258 6.45 15.04 0.96
N GLU A 259 7.69 15.12 1.43
CA GLU A 259 8.23 16.29 2.13
C GLU A 259 8.32 17.50 1.19
N VAL A 260 8.82 17.31 -0.03
CA VAL A 260 8.91 18.39 -1.04
C VAL A 260 7.51 18.83 -1.49
N GLN A 261 6.57 17.92 -1.69
CA GLN A 261 5.17 18.28 -1.95
C GLN A 261 4.59 19.13 -0.82
N ALA A 262 4.90 18.80 0.45
CA ALA A 262 4.45 19.57 1.60
C ALA A 262 5.08 20.97 1.65
N TRP A 263 6.37 21.12 1.34
CA TRP A 263 7.01 22.44 1.25
C TRP A 263 6.33 23.33 0.21
N LEU A 264 6.02 22.78 -0.96
CA LEU A 264 5.31 23.49 -2.02
C LEU A 264 3.88 23.85 -1.64
N ARG A 265 3.17 22.92 -0.95
CA ARG A 265 1.85 23.19 -0.39
C ARG A 265 1.87 24.34 0.60
N ASP A 266 2.74 24.26 1.61
CA ASP A 266 2.82 25.23 2.68
C ASP A 266 3.23 26.60 2.16
N LEU A 267 4.16 26.62 1.20
CA LEU A 267 4.58 27.84 0.55
C LEU A 267 3.46 28.48 -0.28
N GLY A 268 2.70 27.68 -1.04
CA GLY A 268 1.55 28.17 -1.80
C GLY A 268 0.47 28.78 -0.89
N LEU A 269 0.16 28.13 0.22
CA LEU A 269 -0.78 28.64 1.22
C LEU A 269 -0.28 29.93 1.87
N ALA A 270 1.01 30.01 2.23
CA ALA A 270 1.62 31.20 2.83
C ALA A 270 1.61 32.39 1.87
N LEU A 271 1.75 32.17 0.55
CA LEU A 271 1.67 33.20 -0.48
C LEU A 271 0.23 33.56 -0.88
N GLY A 272 -0.79 32.98 -0.25
CA GLY A 272 -2.21 33.27 -0.45
C GLY A 272 -2.87 32.55 -1.62
N TYR A 273 -2.22 31.52 -2.19
CA TYR A 273 -2.83 30.68 -3.22
C TYR A 273 -3.76 29.63 -2.59
N LYS A 274 -4.77 29.18 -3.34
CA LYS A 274 -5.45 27.92 -3.08
C LYS A 274 -4.60 26.80 -3.64
N VAL A 275 -4.36 25.75 -2.86
CA VAL A 275 -3.45 24.69 -3.25
C VAL A 275 -4.22 23.40 -3.53
N TRP A 276 -3.86 22.71 -4.59
CA TRP A 276 -4.24 21.34 -4.87
C TRP A 276 -3.03 20.42 -4.71
N VAL A 277 -3.22 19.27 -4.09
CA VAL A 277 -2.25 18.16 -4.05
C VAL A 277 -2.84 16.97 -4.81
N ALA A 278 -2.00 16.25 -5.54
CA ALA A 278 -2.40 15.09 -6.34
C ALA A 278 -3.36 14.17 -5.58
N ALA A 279 -4.39 13.69 -6.27
CA ALA A 279 -5.49 12.92 -5.66
C ALA A 279 -5.01 11.69 -4.88
N ASN A 280 -3.95 11.03 -5.35
CA ASN A 280 -3.35 9.82 -4.74
C ASN A 280 -2.44 10.14 -3.55
N ASP A 281 -1.96 11.37 -3.40
CA ASP A 281 -0.97 11.72 -2.38
C ASP A 281 -1.57 12.49 -1.22
N ARG A 282 -2.74 13.13 -1.39
CA ARG A 282 -3.40 13.95 -0.34
C ARG A 282 -3.69 13.22 0.97
N GLY A 283 -3.85 11.88 0.92
CA GLY A 283 -4.03 11.02 2.09
C GLY A 283 -2.73 10.60 2.79
N ARG A 284 -1.55 11.00 2.27
CA ARG A 284 -0.27 10.66 2.91
C ARG A 284 -0.09 11.39 4.23
N PRO A 285 0.39 10.70 5.28
CA PRO A 285 0.72 11.36 6.54
C PRO A 285 1.88 12.34 6.36
N TYR A 286 1.73 13.53 6.94
CA TYR A 286 2.81 14.52 7.03
C TYR A 286 2.66 15.35 8.30
N ASN A 287 3.70 15.38 9.12
CA ASN A 287 3.66 15.93 10.48
C ASN A 287 2.45 15.36 11.27
N ASP A 288 1.69 16.18 11.95
CA ASP A 288 0.52 15.79 12.75
C ASP A 288 -0.77 15.66 11.93
N GLY A 289 -0.71 15.69 10.59
CA GLY A 289 -1.88 15.68 9.73
C GLY A 289 -1.69 14.90 8.42
N MET A 290 -2.49 15.28 7.42
CA MET A 290 -2.43 14.72 6.06
C MET A 290 -1.86 15.75 5.10
N LEU A 291 -1.15 15.29 4.06
CA LEU A 291 -0.58 16.15 3.03
C LEU A 291 -1.62 17.06 2.36
N GLY A 292 -2.85 16.60 2.18
CA GLY A 292 -3.96 17.38 1.62
C GLY A 292 -4.69 18.29 2.60
N ALA A 293 -4.24 18.41 3.86
CA ALA A 293 -4.90 19.28 4.84
C ALA A 293 -4.82 20.76 4.41
N GLY A 294 -5.97 21.44 4.44
CA GLY A 294 -6.06 22.83 3.99
C GLY A 294 -6.08 23.06 2.47
N CYS A 295 -6.01 21.97 1.69
CA CYS A 295 -6.01 22.04 0.22
C CYS A 295 -7.42 21.96 -0.38
N LEU A 296 -7.53 22.35 -1.66
CA LEU A 296 -8.75 22.21 -2.45
C LEU A 296 -9.23 20.75 -2.48
N GLN A 297 -10.53 20.54 -2.31
CA GLN A 297 -11.15 19.20 -2.40
C GLN A 297 -11.48 18.82 -3.86
N ALA A 298 -11.66 19.79 -4.73
CA ALA A 298 -11.89 19.61 -6.15
C ALA A 298 -11.09 20.68 -6.93
N LEU A 299 -10.70 20.33 -8.16
CA LEU A 299 -10.12 21.29 -9.09
C LEU A 299 -11.20 22.29 -9.57
N PRO A 300 -10.81 23.50 -10.02
CA PRO A 300 -11.72 24.44 -10.64
C PRO A 300 -12.54 23.82 -11.78
N ASP A 301 -13.79 24.25 -11.94
CA ASP A 301 -14.70 23.73 -12.97
C ASP A 301 -14.15 23.88 -14.40
N SER A 302 -13.38 24.94 -14.64
CA SER A 302 -12.65 25.17 -15.89
C SER A 302 -11.68 24.04 -16.26
N ILE A 303 -11.16 23.32 -15.26
CA ILE A 303 -10.25 22.17 -15.44
C ILE A 303 -11.03 20.87 -15.44
N ASN A 304 -12.00 20.71 -14.51
CA ASN A 304 -12.76 19.48 -14.37
C ASN A 304 -13.53 19.07 -15.64
N GLY A 305 -13.92 20.05 -16.48
CA GLY A 305 -14.59 19.82 -17.75
C GLY A 305 -13.65 19.60 -18.94
N SER A 306 -12.33 19.69 -18.76
CA SER A 306 -11.36 19.56 -19.86
C SER A 306 -11.05 18.10 -20.17
N SER A 307 -10.62 17.83 -21.42
CA SER A 307 -10.22 16.47 -21.85
C SER A 307 -8.99 15.93 -21.13
N GLY A 308 -8.18 16.82 -20.51
CA GLY A 308 -6.97 16.48 -19.74
C GLY A 308 -7.19 16.38 -18.22
N ALA A 309 -8.43 16.54 -17.73
CA ALA A 309 -8.73 16.64 -16.30
C ALA A 309 -8.16 15.48 -15.44
N ASP A 310 -8.23 14.25 -15.93
CA ASP A 310 -7.74 13.07 -15.19
C ASP A 310 -6.21 13.08 -15.05
N SER A 311 -5.50 13.55 -16.06
CA SER A 311 -4.04 13.73 -16.04
C SER A 311 -3.65 14.89 -15.10
N ILE A 312 -4.36 16.02 -15.18
CA ILE A 312 -4.11 17.21 -14.36
C ILE A 312 -4.34 16.93 -12.86
N ARG A 313 -5.31 16.09 -12.50
CA ARG A 313 -5.55 15.66 -11.10
C ARG A 313 -4.37 14.93 -10.48
N LEU A 314 -3.47 14.41 -11.29
CA LEU A 314 -2.28 13.66 -10.86
C LEU A 314 -1.02 14.55 -10.79
N ILE A 315 -1.11 15.83 -11.15
CA ILE A 315 0.00 16.78 -10.94
C ILE A 315 0.23 16.93 -9.44
N ASP A 316 1.48 16.81 -9.02
CA ASP A 316 1.86 16.70 -7.61
C ASP A 316 1.36 17.87 -6.77
N VAL A 317 1.61 19.12 -7.21
CA VAL A 317 1.10 20.32 -6.55
C VAL A 317 0.68 21.36 -7.58
N LEU A 318 -0.52 21.94 -7.42
CA LEU A 318 -0.99 23.09 -8.19
C LEU A 318 -1.26 24.28 -7.25
N TRP A 319 -0.83 25.46 -7.66
CA TRP A 319 -1.24 26.71 -7.04
C TRP A 319 -2.30 27.37 -7.92
N VAL A 320 -3.44 27.58 -7.34
CA VAL A 320 -4.60 28.21 -7.98
C VAL A 320 -4.75 29.61 -7.40
N ASN A 321 -5.05 30.59 -8.24
CA ASN A 321 -5.23 31.96 -7.79
C ASN A 321 -6.32 32.06 -6.69
N PRO A 322 -6.33 33.13 -5.87
CA PRO A 322 -7.24 33.25 -4.73
C PRO A 322 -8.73 33.20 -5.09
N ASP A 323 -9.11 33.68 -6.28
CA ASP A 323 -10.49 33.58 -6.78
C ASP A 323 -10.91 32.15 -7.15
N GLY A 324 -9.94 31.24 -7.30
CA GLY A 324 -10.18 29.84 -7.64
C GLY A 324 -10.41 29.57 -9.13
N ALA A 325 -10.21 30.56 -9.99
CA ALA A 325 -10.57 30.45 -11.41
C ALA A 325 -9.44 29.90 -12.30
N ARG A 326 -8.15 30.07 -11.91
CA ARG A 326 -7.01 29.75 -12.76
C ARG A 326 -5.86 29.13 -12.00
N VAL A 327 -5.20 28.13 -12.63
CA VAL A 327 -3.91 27.61 -12.14
C VAL A 327 -2.83 28.65 -12.42
N THR A 328 -2.11 29.05 -11.37
CA THR A 328 -1.00 29.99 -11.45
C THR A 328 0.32 29.27 -11.61
N ALA A 329 0.50 28.14 -10.93
CA ALA A 329 1.71 27.33 -11.03
C ALA A 329 1.41 25.84 -10.91
N ALA A 330 2.20 25.03 -11.60
CA ALA A 330 2.18 23.57 -11.51
C ALA A 330 3.59 23.05 -11.20
N PHE A 331 3.66 22.10 -10.27
CA PHE A 331 4.89 21.51 -9.79
C PHE A 331 4.80 19.98 -9.91
N GLU A 332 5.78 19.39 -10.58
CA GLU A 332 6.01 17.95 -10.64
C GLU A 332 7.28 17.63 -9.88
N VAL A 333 7.17 16.78 -8.86
CA VAL A 333 8.25 16.41 -7.95
C VAL A 333 8.84 15.07 -8.40
N GLU A 334 10.05 15.09 -8.94
CA GLU A 334 10.69 13.94 -9.56
C GLU A 334 11.97 13.54 -8.81
N HIS A 335 11.86 12.62 -7.89
CA HIS A 335 13.01 12.15 -7.11
C HIS A 335 13.81 11.06 -7.84
N THR A 336 13.20 9.92 -8.12
CA THR A 336 13.82 8.76 -8.78
C THR A 336 13.08 8.29 -10.03
N THR A 337 11.86 8.77 -10.22
CA THR A 337 10.96 8.32 -11.29
C THR A 337 11.26 8.97 -12.64
N SER A 338 10.58 8.50 -13.67
CA SER A 338 10.71 9.01 -15.03
C SER A 338 10.15 10.43 -15.14
N ILE A 339 11.02 11.40 -15.37
CA ILE A 339 10.70 12.80 -15.69
C ILE A 339 9.65 12.92 -16.81
N TYR A 340 9.55 11.88 -17.65
CA TYR A 340 8.64 11.83 -18.79
C TYR A 340 7.17 12.00 -18.40
N SER A 341 6.70 11.33 -17.35
CA SER A 341 5.29 11.38 -16.92
C SER A 341 4.90 12.76 -16.41
N GLY A 342 5.78 13.42 -15.66
CA GLY A 342 5.58 14.80 -15.20
C GLY A 342 5.48 15.80 -16.35
N ILE A 343 6.37 15.68 -17.33
CA ILE A 343 6.32 16.54 -18.54
C ILE A 343 5.01 16.36 -19.30
N VAL A 344 4.52 15.13 -19.48
CA VAL A 344 3.26 14.87 -20.18
C VAL A 344 2.08 15.50 -19.44
N ARG A 345 2.01 15.38 -18.11
CA ARG A 345 0.94 16.02 -17.32
C ARG A 345 0.97 17.55 -17.40
N MET A 346 2.16 18.14 -17.42
CA MET A 346 2.31 19.59 -17.63
C MET A 346 1.86 20.02 -19.03
N LEU A 347 2.13 19.21 -20.06
CA LEU A 347 1.63 19.44 -21.42
C LEU A 347 0.10 19.36 -21.45
N ASP A 348 -0.50 18.36 -20.83
CA ASP A 348 -1.95 18.21 -20.75
C ASP A 348 -2.58 19.45 -20.09
N LEU A 349 -1.98 19.96 -19.00
CA LEU A 349 -2.43 21.18 -18.35
C LEU A 349 -2.33 22.38 -19.30
N ALA A 350 -1.22 22.55 -20.00
CA ALA A 350 -0.99 23.70 -20.86
C ALA A 350 -1.83 23.70 -22.14
N LEU A 351 -2.17 22.50 -22.66
CA LEU A 351 -2.91 22.33 -23.90
C LEU A 351 -4.43 22.17 -23.69
N SER A 352 -4.87 21.77 -22.49
CA SER A 352 -6.28 21.43 -22.23
C SER A 352 -7.16 22.64 -21.91
N SER A 353 -6.61 23.83 -21.84
CA SER A 353 -7.38 25.02 -21.45
C SER A 353 -7.16 26.16 -22.44
N ASP A 354 -8.24 26.88 -22.72
CA ASP A 354 -8.17 28.31 -23.08
C ASP A 354 -7.48 29.15 -21.96
N LEU A 355 -7.01 28.49 -20.94
CA LEU A 355 -6.15 28.96 -19.86
C LEU A 355 -4.73 29.16 -20.39
N HIS A 356 -4.56 30.17 -21.17
CA HIS A 356 -3.24 30.66 -21.53
C HIS A 356 -2.42 30.84 -20.25
N ALA A 357 -1.47 29.92 -20.09
CA ALA A 357 -0.33 29.98 -19.21
C ALA A 357 -0.63 29.98 -17.69
N ALA A 358 -0.42 28.86 -17.06
CA ALA A 358 0.17 28.89 -15.73
C ALA A 358 1.37 29.85 -15.79
N ASP A 359 1.47 30.78 -14.85
CA ASP A 359 2.60 31.72 -14.78
C ASP A 359 3.93 30.99 -14.51
N GLY A 360 3.89 29.68 -14.25
CA GLY A 360 5.06 28.83 -14.10
C GLY A 360 4.74 27.35 -14.09
N LEU A 361 5.54 26.60 -14.84
CA LEU A 361 5.60 25.15 -14.82
C LEU A 361 6.97 24.75 -14.27
N PHE A 362 7.00 23.92 -13.21
CA PHE A 362 8.22 23.59 -12.48
C PHE A 362 8.43 22.09 -12.38
N LEU A 363 9.59 21.62 -12.85
CA LEU A 363 10.13 20.32 -12.52
C LEU A 363 11.00 20.46 -11.27
N VAL A 364 10.58 19.82 -10.20
CA VAL A 364 11.21 19.91 -8.88
C VAL A 364 11.94 18.60 -8.62
N ALA A 365 13.28 18.66 -8.55
CA ALA A 365 14.08 17.44 -8.43
C ALA A 365 15.39 17.72 -7.67
N PRO A 366 16.11 16.65 -7.23
CA PRO A 366 17.45 16.81 -6.64
C PRO A 366 18.38 17.59 -7.54
N ASP A 367 19.25 18.41 -6.94
CA ASP A 367 20.20 19.27 -7.64
C ASP A 367 21.05 18.51 -8.66
N ALA A 368 21.44 17.28 -8.35
CA ALA A 368 22.26 16.44 -9.21
C ALA A 368 21.55 15.99 -10.50
N ARG A 369 20.21 16.09 -10.59
CA ARG A 369 19.43 15.64 -11.76
C ARG A 369 19.22 16.73 -12.82
N GLU A 370 19.75 17.93 -12.65
CA GLU A 370 19.52 19.05 -13.58
C GLU A 370 19.88 18.70 -15.02
N GLU A 371 21.04 18.09 -15.26
CA GLU A 371 21.48 17.70 -16.59
C GLU A 371 20.60 16.62 -17.22
N GLU A 372 20.09 15.69 -16.42
CA GLU A 372 19.13 14.67 -16.86
C GLU A 372 17.82 15.34 -17.32
N VAL A 373 17.29 16.27 -16.52
CA VAL A 373 16.07 17.03 -16.83
C VAL A 373 16.25 17.80 -18.14
N ARG A 374 17.38 18.51 -18.29
CA ARG A 374 17.71 19.25 -19.51
C ARG A 374 17.79 18.32 -20.73
N ALA A 375 18.44 17.16 -20.58
CA ALA A 375 18.56 16.19 -21.65
C ALA A 375 17.20 15.63 -22.10
N GLN A 376 16.27 15.40 -21.16
CA GLN A 376 14.92 14.94 -21.48
C GLN A 376 14.11 15.99 -22.24
N LEU A 377 14.15 17.23 -21.81
CA LEU A 377 13.41 18.33 -22.46
C LEU A 377 13.91 18.66 -23.87
N ARG A 378 15.20 18.41 -24.17
CA ARG A 378 15.78 18.59 -25.50
C ARG A 378 15.38 17.51 -26.52
N ARG A 379 14.68 16.46 -26.08
CA ARG A 379 14.24 15.40 -27.02
C ARG A 379 13.20 15.97 -27.99
N PRO A 380 13.25 15.57 -29.29
CA PRO A 380 12.30 16.07 -30.31
C PRO A 380 10.83 15.86 -29.94
N ALA A 381 10.51 14.82 -29.18
CA ALA A 381 9.15 14.56 -28.67
C ALA A 381 8.63 15.69 -27.77
N PHE A 382 9.52 16.47 -27.15
CA PHE A 382 9.19 17.57 -26.25
C PHE A 382 9.52 18.96 -26.82
N SER A 383 9.71 19.06 -28.12
CA SER A 383 10.01 20.36 -28.77
C SER A 383 8.97 21.43 -28.45
N ARG A 384 7.69 21.06 -28.31
CA ARG A 384 6.61 21.97 -27.90
C ARG A 384 6.65 22.37 -26.42
N VAL A 385 7.38 21.63 -25.57
CA VAL A 385 7.56 21.96 -24.15
C VAL A 385 8.48 23.16 -23.97
N ALA A 386 9.42 23.38 -24.91
CA ALA A 386 10.28 24.53 -24.90
C ALA A 386 9.48 25.86 -24.98
N ASP A 387 8.35 25.85 -25.68
CA ASP A 387 7.44 27.01 -25.78
C ASP A 387 6.73 27.30 -24.45
N LEU A 388 6.65 26.31 -23.53
CA LEU A 388 5.96 26.41 -22.24
C LEU A 388 6.83 27.02 -21.14
N GLN A 389 8.10 27.29 -21.39
CA GLN A 389 9.05 27.87 -20.44
C GLN A 389 9.10 27.09 -19.10
N VAL A 390 9.17 25.74 -19.16
CA VAL A 390 9.33 24.89 -17.96
C VAL A 390 10.63 25.26 -17.27
N ARG A 391 10.58 25.36 -15.94
CA ARG A 391 11.71 25.72 -15.09
C ARG A 391 12.12 24.54 -14.21
N PHE A 392 13.40 24.45 -13.95
CA PHE A 392 13.95 23.52 -12.97
C PHE A 392 14.01 24.17 -11.59
N LEU A 393 13.43 23.53 -10.58
CA LEU A 393 13.49 23.96 -9.19
C LEU A 393 14.27 22.93 -8.38
N PRO A 394 15.56 23.20 -8.06
CA PRO A 394 16.37 22.29 -7.26
C PRO A 394 15.83 22.14 -5.83
N TYR A 395 15.86 20.92 -5.28
CA TYR A 395 15.46 20.66 -3.88
C TYR A 395 16.23 21.53 -2.91
N GLY A 396 17.55 21.64 -3.07
CA GLY A 396 18.40 22.43 -2.17
C GLY A 396 18.06 23.92 -2.18
N GLU A 397 17.74 24.48 -3.33
CA GLU A 397 17.33 25.90 -3.42
C GLU A 397 15.94 26.13 -2.80
N LEU A 398 15.00 25.18 -3.01
CA LEU A 398 13.68 25.25 -2.37
C LEU A 398 13.80 25.16 -0.85
N GLU A 399 14.52 24.17 -0.33
CA GLU A 399 14.72 23.97 1.10
C GLU A 399 15.33 25.19 1.77
N LYS A 400 16.40 25.73 1.17
CA LYS A 400 17.15 26.88 1.70
C LYS A 400 16.34 28.16 1.76
N HIS A 401 15.46 28.39 0.76
CA HIS A 401 14.83 29.69 0.57
C HIS A 401 13.33 29.72 0.89
N ARG A 402 12.65 28.57 1.07
CA ARG A 402 11.20 28.49 1.28
C ARG A 402 10.70 29.38 2.41
N ASP A 403 11.39 29.41 3.55
CA ASP A 403 10.98 30.19 4.72
C ASP A 403 11.07 31.71 4.47
N ALA A 404 12.11 32.15 3.76
CA ALA A 404 12.26 33.53 3.37
C ALA A 404 11.20 33.94 2.33
N ILE A 405 10.92 33.06 1.35
CA ILE A 405 9.89 33.29 0.34
C ILE A 405 8.48 33.33 1.00
N ALA A 406 8.21 32.45 1.97
CA ALA A 406 6.93 32.44 2.69
C ALA A 406 6.71 33.75 3.48
N ARG A 407 7.76 34.31 4.08
CA ARG A 407 7.68 35.54 4.93
C ARG A 407 7.67 36.83 4.14
N PHE A 408 8.45 36.91 3.09
CA PHE A 408 8.74 38.16 2.38
C PHE A 408 8.42 38.13 0.90
N GLY A 409 8.08 36.95 0.35
CA GLY A 409 7.76 36.80 -1.06
C GLY A 409 6.40 37.37 -1.44
N THR A 410 6.26 37.75 -2.68
CA THR A 410 4.99 38.16 -3.28
C THR A 410 4.79 37.44 -4.60
N GLY A 411 3.69 36.69 -4.70
CA GLY A 411 3.34 35.93 -5.90
C GLY A 411 4.44 34.98 -6.34
N MET A 412 4.65 34.86 -7.64
CA MET A 412 5.61 33.93 -8.25
C MET A 412 7.08 34.39 -8.26
N LYS A 413 7.38 35.63 -7.86
CA LYS A 413 8.73 36.18 -7.96
C LYS A 413 9.78 35.40 -7.18
N GLY A 414 9.45 35.00 -5.95
CA GLY A 414 10.37 34.25 -5.09
C GLY A 414 10.73 32.89 -5.66
N ILE A 415 9.72 32.12 -6.10
CA ILE A 415 9.94 30.80 -6.71
C ILE A 415 10.70 30.91 -8.04
N LYS A 416 10.36 31.90 -8.86
CA LYS A 416 11.09 32.12 -10.11
C LYS A 416 12.57 32.48 -9.87
N ALA A 417 12.88 33.22 -8.79
CA ALA A 417 14.24 33.63 -8.49
C ALA A 417 15.15 32.43 -8.08
N VAL A 418 14.59 31.40 -7.42
CA VAL A 418 15.33 30.20 -6.99
C VAL A 418 15.25 29.05 -8.00
N SER A 419 14.50 29.20 -9.07
CA SER A 419 14.40 28.24 -10.17
C SER A 419 15.23 28.66 -11.38
N ARG A 420 15.61 27.69 -12.20
CA ARG A 420 16.46 27.88 -13.39
C ARG A 420 15.64 27.67 -14.66
N ALA A 421 15.85 28.47 -15.69
CA ALA A 421 15.28 28.22 -17.01
C ALA A 421 15.93 26.94 -17.61
N LEU A 422 15.13 26.12 -18.28
CA LEU A 422 15.58 24.87 -18.89
C LEU A 422 15.78 25.00 -20.39
#